data_ec00e37524c1b5c8f1b916fde2a0c92d
#
_entry.id   ec00e37524c1b5c8f1b916fde2a0c92d
#
_cell.length_a   1.000
_cell.length_b   1.000
_cell.length_c   1.000
_cell.angle_alpha   90.00
_cell.angle_beta   90.00
_cell.angle_gamma   90.00
#
_symmetry.space_group_name_H-M   'P 1'
#
loop_
_entity.id
_entity.type
_entity.pdbx_description
1 polymer ?
#
loop_
_entity_poly.entity_id
_entity_poly.type
_entity_poly.pdbx_seq_one_letter_code
_entity_poly.pdbx_strand_id
1 'polypeptide(L)'
;GAVELPWADLPRAILMLYLGGEAGGEAAAKLLLGEVSPSGKLAETFPLTLEDTPTAGHYPAGRVAQHREGIYIGYRFYDAARRDVRFPFGHGLSYTTFHYDGLQIEAKGEDCWRVRCRIQNSGAAAGAEAVQLYAAALHPVMFRPPQELIAFEKVYLEPGETKEVCFAVRKRDFAYYSPGRHR
;
A
#
# COMPACT_ATOMS: atom_id res chain seq x y z
N GLY A 1 -15.20 -0.72 0.47
CA GLY A 1 -14.30 -1.49 -0.40
C GLY A 1 -13.97 -0.74 -1.67
N ALA A 2 -13.08 -1.30 -2.49
CA ALA A 2 -12.76 -0.76 -3.79
C ALA A 2 -13.99 -0.81 -4.72
N VAL A 3 -14.15 0.22 -5.53
CA VAL A 3 -15.24 0.36 -6.49
C VAL A 3 -14.71 0.86 -7.83
N GLU A 4 -15.49 0.66 -8.89
CA GLU A 4 -15.21 1.32 -10.15
C GLU A 4 -15.42 2.82 -10.04
N LEU A 5 -14.55 3.59 -10.70
CA LEU A 5 -14.62 5.04 -10.75
C LEU A 5 -14.61 5.51 -12.22
N PRO A 6 -15.68 5.24 -13.01
CA PRO A 6 -15.71 5.61 -14.42
C PRO A 6 -15.67 7.12 -14.65
N TRP A 7 -15.96 7.89 -13.62
CA TRP A 7 -15.95 9.36 -13.60
C TRP A 7 -14.65 9.95 -13.04
N ALA A 8 -13.63 9.12 -12.73
CA ALA A 8 -12.41 9.56 -12.02
C ALA A 8 -11.61 10.66 -12.77
N ASP A 9 -11.80 10.80 -14.06
CA ASP A 9 -11.14 11.80 -14.89
C ASP A 9 -11.90 13.14 -14.95
N LEU A 10 -13.11 13.22 -14.37
CA LEU A 10 -13.93 14.44 -14.35
C LEU A 10 -13.51 15.42 -13.23
N PRO A 11 -13.34 14.97 -11.97
CA PRO A 11 -12.98 15.87 -10.88
C PRO A 11 -11.48 16.16 -10.88
N ARG A 12 -11.09 17.31 -10.36
CA ARG A 12 -9.68 17.69 -10.18
C ARG A 12 -8.97 16.90 -9.10
N ALA A 13 -9.73 16.41 -8.11
CA ALA A 13 -9.22 15.61 -7.00
C ALA A 13 -10.32 14.71 -6.46
N ILE A 14 -9.91 13.59 -5.86
CA ILE A 14 -10.80 12.64 -5.20
C ILE A 14 -10.27 12.44 -3.78
N LEU A 15 -11.11 12.69 -2.78
CA LEU A 15 -10.81 12.43 -1.38
C LEU A 15 -11.55 11.18 -0.93
N MET A 16 -10.79 10.11 -0.67
CA MET A 16 -11.34 8.85 -0.16
C MET A 16 -11.31 8.85 1.37
N LEU A 17 -12.49 8.93 1.99
CA LEU A 17 -12.62 9.01 3.45
C LEU A 17 -12.89 7.66 4.12
N TYR A 18 -13.15 6.61 3.34
CA TYR A 18 -13.62 5.32 3.86
C TYR A 18 -14.83 5.48 4.80
N LEU A 19 -14.87 4.71 5.88
CA LEU A 19 -15.87 4.86 6.93
C LEU A 19 -15.31 5.77 8.02
N GLY A 20 -15.67 7.04 7.99
CA GLY A 20 -15.30 8.00 9.02
C GLY A 20 -15.94 7.63 10.37
N GLY A 21 -15.18 7.85 11.46
CA GLY A 21 -15.72 7.74 12.82
C GLY A 21 -16.54 8.99 13.20
N GLU A 22 -16.75 9.18 14.51
CA GLU A 22 -17.53 10.28 15.08
C GLU A 22 -17.07 11.66 14.60
N ALA A 23 -15.75 11.89 14.50
CA ALA A 23 -15.16 13.14 14.03
C ALA A 23 -14.90 13.17 12.50
N GLY A 24 -15.50 12.27 11.71
CA GLY A 24 -15.24 12.15 10.28
C GLY A 24 -15.56 13.42 9.49
N GLY A 25 -16.64 14.14 9.84
CA GLY A 25 -16.99 15.40 9.20
C GLY A 25 -15.98 16.52 9.48
N GLU A 26 -15.51 16.64 10.71
CA GLU A 26 -14.48 17.62 11.09
C GLU A 26 -13.14 17.32 10.39
N ALA A 27 -12.73 16.04 10.37
CA ALA A 27 -11.52 15.62 9.67
C ALA A 27 -11.59 15.91 8.17
N ALA A 28 -12.73 15.65 7.52
CA ALA A 28 -12.94 15.99 6.12
C ALA A 28 -12.84 17.51 5.87
N ALA A 29 -13.46 18.34 6.73
CA ALA A 29 -13.38 19.78 6.61
C ALA A 29 -11.94 20.30 6.72
N LYS A 30 -11.17 19.83 7.69
CA LYS A 30 -9.75 20.20 7.86
C LYS A 30 -8.89 19.83 6.65
N LEU A 31 -9.13 18.66 6.05
CA LEU A 31 -8.46 18.27 4.83
C LEU A 31 -8.83 19.19 3.66
N LEU A 32 -10.12 19.44 3.44
CA LEU A 32 -10.60 20.27 2.32
C LEU A 32 -10.17 21.74 2.45
N LEU A 33 -10.07 22.27 3.67
CA LEU A 33 -9.60 23.62 3.93
C LEU A 33 -8.08 23.74 3.93
N GLY A 34 -7.35 22.64 3.84
CA GLY A 34 -5.89 22.64 3.86
C GLY A 34 -5.26 22.85 5.23
N GLU A 35 -6.04 22.76 6.32
CA GLU A 35 -5.52 22.84 7.68
C GLU A 35 -4.65 21.64 8.04
N VAL A 36 -4.94 20.49 7.42
CA VAL A 36 -4.18 19.26 7.57
C VAL A 36 -3.91 18.66 6.19
N SER A 37 -2.67 18.24 5.95
CA SER A 37 -2.32 17.54 4.71
C SER A 37 -2.81 16.09 4.72
N PRO A 38 -3.43 15.59 3.63
CA PRO A 38 -3.75 14.19 3.49
C PRO A 38 -2.49 13.32 3.63
N SER A 39 -2.58 12.24 4.38
CA SER A 39 -1.44 11.37 4.67
C SER A 39 -1.81 9.89 4.70
N GLY A 40 -3.07 9.59 4.43
CA GLY A 40 -3.55 8.23 4.25
C GLY A 40 -3.11 7.66 2.89
N LYS A 41 -2.92 6.34 2.84
CA LYS A 41 -2.71 5.59 1.61
C LYS A 41 -3.85 4.61 1.42
N LEU A 42 -4.19 4.31 0.18
CA LEU A 42 -5.24 3.34 -0.11
C LEU A 42 -4.85 1.96 0.42
N ALA A 43 -5.73 1.37 1.22
CA ALA A 43 -5.57 0.01 1.74
C ALA A 43 -6.07 -1.07 0.76
N GLU A 44 -6.52 -0.65 -0.42
CA GLU A 44 -7.09 -1.48 -1.46
C GLU A 44 -6.66 -0.97 -2.84
N THR A 45 -6.64 -1.87 -3.82
CA THR A 45 -6.46 -1.50 -5.23
C THR A 45 -7.82 -1.23 -5.85
N PHE A 46 -7.98 -0.09 -6.51
CA PHE A 46 -9.19 0.26 -7.26
C PHE A 46 -9.03 -0.20 -8.71
N PRO A 47 -9.84 -1.15 -9.18
CA PRO A 47 -9.76 -1.65 -10.55
C PRO A 47 -10.23 -0.59 -11.56
N LEU A 48 -9.95 -0.81 -12.84
CA LEU A 48 -10.57 -0.04 -13.92
C LEU A 48 -12.02 -0.43 -14.09
N THR A 49 -12.30 -1.74 -14.11
CA THR A 49 -13.64 -2.32 -14.23
C THR A 49 -13.84 -3.48 -13.26
N LEU A 50 -15.07 -3.87 -13.01
CA LEU A 50 -15.41 -5.02 -12.16
C LEU A 50 -14.84 -6.33 -12.72
N GLU A 51 -14.80 -6.45 -14.04
CA GLU A 51 -14.26 -7.62 -14.75
C GLU A 51 -12.76 -7.82 -14.53
N ASP A 52 -12.04 -6.76 -14.10
CA ASP A 52 -10.62 -6.85 -13.76
C ASP A 52 -10.35 -7.45 -12.38
N THR A 53 -11.39 -7.66 -11.57
CA THR A 53 -11.21 -8.22 -10.23
C THR A 53 -10.94 -9.73 -10.27
N PRO A 54 -10.17 -10.30 -9.32
CA PRO A 54 -9.85 -11.73 -9.30
C PRO A 54 -11.10 -12.62 -9.12
N THR A 55 -12.20 -12.05 -8.64
CA THR A 55 -13.47 -12.75 -8.40
C THR A 55 -14.50 -12.57 -9.52
N ALA A 56 -14.19 -11.78 -10.55
CA ALA A 56 -15.09 -11.53 -11.67
C ALA A 56 -15.55 -12.86 -12.31
N GLY A 57 -16.85 -12.94 -12.58
CA GLY A 57 -17.47 -14.15 -13.13
C GLY A 57 -17.62 -15.32 -12.17
N HIS A 58 -17.14 -15.21 -10.92
CA HIS A 58 -17.24 -16.25 -9.91
C HIS A 58 -18.04 -15.85 -8.68
N TYR A 59 -18.51 -14.61 -8.60
CA TYR A 59 -19.36 -14.10 -7.53
C TYR A 59 -20.59 -13.41 -8.10
N PRO A 60 -21.79 -13.70 -7.58
CA PRO A 60 -22.12 -14.73 -6.58
C PRO A 60 -22.15 -16.14 -7.20
N ALA A 61 -21.54 -17.10 -6.53
CA ALA A 61 -21.38 -18.48 -7.01
C ALA A 61 -22.44 -19.46 -6.46
N GLY A 62 -23.69 -19.05 -6.43
CA GLY A 62 -24.77 -19.89 -5.90
C GLY A 62 -24.69 -20.10 -4.39
N ARG A 63 -24.78 -21.36 -3.92
CA ARG A 63 -24.73 -21.66 -2.48
C ARG A 63 -23.32 -21.74 -1.88
N VAL A 64 -22.30 -21.80 -2.71
CA VAL A 64 -20.90 -21.99 -2.29
C VAL A 64 -20.05 -20.88 -2.88
N ALA A 65 -19.51 -20.01 -2.03
CA ALA A 65 -18.49 -19.04 -2.42
C ALA A 65 -17.11 -19.71 -2.45
N GLN A 66 -16.39 -19.56 -3.55
CA GLN A 66 -15.06 -20.14 -3.75
C GLN A 66 -14.02 -19.03 -3.75
N HIS A 67 -13.08 -19.06 -2.80
CA HIS A 67 -11.92 -18.19 -2.74
C HIS A 67 -10.79 -18.79 -3.60
N ARG A 68 -10.83 -18.52 -4.91
CA ARG A 68 -9.90 -19.11 -5.89
C ARG A 68 -8.58 -18.36 -6.00
N GLU A 69 -8.54 -17.13 -5.54
CA GLU A 69 -7.39 -16.23 -5.64
C GLU A 69 -6.19 -16.70 -4.77
N GLY A 70 -6.44 -17.49 -3.73
CA GLY A 70 -5.38 -17.98 -2.83
C GLY A 70 -4.61 -16.79 -2.20
N ILE A 71 -3.29 -16.74 -2.41
CA ILE A 71 -2.43 -15.65 -1.91
C ILE A 71 -2.47 -14.40 -2.80
N TYR A 72 -3.08 -14.48 -3.98
CA TYR A 72 -3.15 -13.38 -4.95
C TYR A 72 -4.39 -12.52 -4.70
N ILE A 73 -4.43 -11.89 -3.52
CA ILE A 73 -5.50 -10.99 -3.10
C ILE A 73 -5.04 -9.53 -3.29
N GLY A 74 -5.96 -8.66 -3.71
CA GLY A 74 -5.72 -7.24 -3.87
C GLY A 74 -4.54 -6.95 -4.82
N TYR A 75 -3.62 -6.06 -4.43
CA TYR A 75 -2.49 -5.65 -5.28
C TYR A 75 -1.62 -6.83 -5.75
N ARG A 76 -1.52 -7.90 -4.96
CA ARG A 76 -0.74 -9.10 -5.32
C ARG A 76 -1.27 -9.75 -6.60
N PHE A 77 -2.58 -9.74 -6.80
CA PHE A 77 -3.20 -10.21 -8.03
C PHE A 77 -2.89 -9.28 -9.20
N TYR A 78 -3.14 -7.97 -9.05
CA TYR A 78 -2.96 -7.01 -10.14
C TYR A 78 -1.50 -6.95 -10.60
N ASP A 79 -0.55 -6.94 -9.66
CA ASP A 79 0.90 -6.98 -9.94
C ASP A 79 1.29 -8.28 -10.67
N ALA A 80 0.82 -9.44 -10.18
CA ALA A 80 1.14 -10.73 -10.80
C ALA A 80 0.52 -10.90 -12.19
N ALA A 81 -0.72 -10.44 -12.37
CA ALA A 81 -1.44 -10.48 -13.64
C ALA A 81 -1.02 -9.35 -14.59
N ARG A 82 -0.21 -8.38 -14.12
CA ARG A 82 0.19 -7.17 -14.87
C ARG A 82 -1.02 -6.43 -15.41
N ARG A 83 -2.06 -6.28 -14.58
CA ARG A 83 -3.26 -5.56 -14.92
C ARG A 83 -3.15 -4.10 -14.52
N ASP A 84 -3.55 -3.24 -15.43
CA ASP A 84 -3.71 -1.82 -15.12
C ASP A 84 -4.82 -1.61 -14.11
N VAL A 85 -4.64 -0.60 -13.26
CA VAL A 85 -5.58 -0.27 -12.19
C VAL A 85 -5.84 1.23 -12.16
N ARG A 86 -6.97 1.65 -11.64
CA ARG A 86 -7.28 3.08 -11.50
C ARG A 86 -6.39 3.73 -10.43
N PHE A 87 -6.32 3.10 -9.27
CA PHE A 87 -5.41 3.50 -8.18
C PHE A 87 -4.85 2.25 -7.51
N PRO A 88 -3.54 2.09 -7.42
CA PRO A 88 -2.94 0.94 -6.77
C PRO A 88 -3.06 1.02 -5.24
N PHE A 89 -2.96 -0.13 -4.58
CA PHE A 89 -2.71 -0.20 -3.14
C PHE A 89 -1.52 0.66 -2.75
N GLY A 90 -1.61 1.35 -1.63
CA GLY A 90 -0.54 2.23 -1.15
C GLY A 90 -0.50 3.60 -1.83
N HIS A 91 -1.37 3.87 -2.82
CA HIS A 91 -1.47 5.18 -3.46
C HIS A 91 -2.09 6.21 -2.51
N GLY A 92 -1.60 7.44 -2.58
CA GLY A 92 -2.18 8.58 -1.88
C GLY A 92 -1.30 9.81 -2.06
N LEU A 93 -1.91 10.92 -2.42
CA LEU A 93 -1.25 12.21 -2.58
C LEU A 93 -1.30 13.01 -1.29
N SER A 94 -0.41 13.98 -1.18
CA SER A 94 -0.29 14.93 -0.07
C SER A 94 -0.33 16.36 -0.63
N TYR A 95 -0.51 17.35 0.21
CA TYR A 95 -0.33 18.77 -0.16
C TYR A 95 1.14 19.19 -0.15
N THR A 96 2.04 18.26 0.18
CA THR A 96 3.48 18.42 0.08
C THR A 96 4.09 17.26 -0.72
N THR A 97 5.39 17.30 -0.95
CA THR A 97 6.13 16.26 -1.69
C THR A 97 7.21 15.67 -0.80
N PHE A 98 7.48 14.39 -0.99
CA PHE A 98 8.50 13.67 -0.23
C PHE A 98 9.56 13.09 -1.17
N HIS A 99 10.81 13.20 -0.76
CA HIS A 99 11.94 12.62 -1.45
C HIS A 99 12.56 11.50 -0.61
N TYR A 100 12.83 10.38 -1.24
CA TYR A 100 13.43 9.20 -0.59
C TYR A 100 14.84 9.00 -1.11
N ASP A 101 15.79 8.77 -0.21
CA ASP A 101 17.17 8.43 -0.56
C ASP A 101 17.84 7.52 0.48
N GLY A 102 19.08 7.11 0.16
CA GLY A 102 19.95 6.45 1.11
C GLY A 102 19.46 5.10 1.61
N LEU A 103 18.76 4.32 0.78
CA LEU A 103 18.36 2.95 1.16
C LEU A 103 19.59 2.11 1.49
N GLN A 104 19.60 1.54 2.70
CA GLN A 104 20.66 0.68 3.21
C GLN A 104 20.07 -0.56 3.85
N ILE A 105 20.70 -1.69 3.61
CA ILE A 105 20.34 -2.98 4.21
C ILE A 105 21.56 -3.51 4.93
N GLU A 106 21.42 -3.74 6.22
CA GLU A 106 22.50 -4.21 7.11
C GLU A 106 22.07 -5.49 7.81
N ALA A 107 22.84 -6.56 7.69
CA ALA A 107 22.61 -7.78 8.45
C ALA A 107 22.89 -7.54 9.95
N LYS A 108 21.98 -7.98 10.81
CA LYS A 108 22.05 -7.88 12.27
C LYS A 108 22.09 -9.27 12.95
N GLY A 109 22.61 -10.25 12.27
CA GLY A 109 22.68 -11.66 12.65
C GLY A 109 22.23 -12.56 11.49
N GLU A 110 22.03 -13.84 11.77
CA GLU A 110 21.69 -14.83 10.73
C GLU A 110 20.28 -14.64 10.14
N ASP A 111 19.34 -14.17 10.93
CA ASP A 111 17.92 -14.15 10.58
C ASP A 111 17.27 -12.76 10.75
N CYS A 112 18.07 -11.70 10.81
CA CYS A 112 17.59 -10.34 11.01
C CYS A 112 18.38 -9.32 10.19
N TRP A 113 17.64 -8.38 9.59
CA TRP A 113 18.22 -7.26 8.83
C TRP A 113 17.62 -5.95 9.32
N ARG A 114 18.44 -4.92 9.30
CA ARG A 114 18.00 -3.54 9.45
C ARG A 114 17.95 -2.90 8.09
N VAL A 115 16.78 -2.39 7.72
CA VAL A 115 16.57 -1.63 6.49
C VAL A 115 16.33 -0.18 6.87
N ARG A 116 17.13 0.73 6.32
CA ARG A 116 17.03 2.17 6.60
C ARG A 116 16.89 2.93 5.30
N CYS A 117 16.11 4.01 5.33
CA CYS A 117 16.09 5.02 4.29
C CYS A 117 15.89 6.40 4.91
N ARG A 118 16.30 7.43 4.21
CA ARG A 118 15.98 8.80 4.57
C ARG A 118 14.77 9.25 3.77
N ILE A 119 13.91 10.02 4.44
CA ILE A 119 12.78 10.70 3.83
C ILE A 119 12.86 12.17 4.16
N GLN A 120 12.73 13.03 3.15
CA GLN A 120 12.71 14.47 3.26
C GLN A 120 11.38 15.03 2.77
N ASN A 121 10.79 15.95 3.51
CA ASN A 121 9.73 16.79 2.99
C ASN A 121 10.34 17.88 2.09
N SER A 122 10.23 17.70 0.79
CA SER A 122 10.78 18.60 -0.23
C SER A 122 9.79 19.68 -0.67
N GLY A 123 8.56 19.67 -0.14
CA GLY A 123 7.53 20.66 -0.44
C GLY A 123 7.46 21.79 0.61
N ALA A 124 6.46 22.63 0.47
CA ALA A 124 6.29 23.84 1.26
C ALA A 124 5.30 23.72 2.43
N ALA A 125 4.56 22.62 2.53
CA ALA A 125 3.60 22.37 3.60
C ALA A 125 4.09 21.24 4.50
N ALA A 126 3.75 21.31 5.79
CA ALA A 126 3.97 20.19 6.70
C ALA A 126 3.06 19.02 6.34
N GLY A 127 3.53 17.81 6.54
CA GLY A 127 2.74 16.63 6.22
C GLY A 127 3.33 15.33 6.77
N ALA A 128 2.51 14.28 6.75
CA ALA A 128 2.97 12.96 7.10
C ALA A 128 2.98 12.04 5.87
N GLU A 129 3.94 11.14 5.85
CA GLU A 129 4.06 10.12 4.80
C GLU A 129 4.05 8.73 5.42
N ALA A 130 3.34 7.80 4.78
CA ALA A 130 3.38 6.39 5.14
C ALA A 130 4.44 5.69 4.29
N VAL A 131 5.62 5.54 4.85
CA VAL A 131 6.75 4.83 4.23
C VAL A 131 6.44 3.35 4.21
N GLN A 132 6.45 2.73 3.03
CA GLN A 132 6.09 1.34 2.83
C GLN A 132 7.32 0.56 2.35
N LEU A 133 7.60 -0.57 3.01
CA LEU A 133 8.69 -1.47 2.65
C LEU A 133 8.12 -2.73 2.01
N TYR A 134 8.48 -2.95 0.76
CA TYR A 134 8.12 -4.14 0.01
C TYR A 134 9.33 -5.05 -0.21
N ALA A 135 9.09 -6.34 -0.23
CA ALA A 135 10.08 -7.35 -0.56
C ALA A 135 9.66 -8.15 -1.79
N ALA A 136 10.62 -8.47 -2.63
CA ALA A 136 10.47 -9.31 -3.80
C ALA A 136 11.42 -10.50 -3.72
N ALA A 137 10.95 -11.70 -4.06
CA ALA A 137 11.82 -12.87 -4.18
C ALA A 137 12.46 -12.88 -5.58
N LEU A 138 13.80 -12.82 -5.65
CA LEU A 138 14.52 -12.82 -6.92
C LEU A 138 14.42 -14.17 -7.65
N HIS A 139 14.45 -15.28 -6.90
CA HIS A 139 14.39 -16.65 -7.42
C HIS A 139 13.40 -17.48 -6.61
N PRO A 140 12.08 -17.23 -6.77
CA PRO A 140 11.08 -17.96 -6.00
C PRO A 140 11.05 -19.45 -6.41
N VAL A 141 11.11 -20.35 -5.43
CA VAL A 141 10.99 -21.81 -5.65
C VAL A 141 9.54 -22.25 -5.90
N MET A 142 8.58 -21.34 -5.69
CA MET A 142 7.16 -21.55 -5.99
C MET A 142 6.56 -20.23 -6.42
N PHE A 143 5.37 -20.27 -7.01
CA PHE A 143 4.65 -19.05 -7.39
C PHE A 143 4.40 -18.16 -6.18
N ARG A 144 4.89 -16.93 -6.25
CA ARG A 144 4.70 -15.86 -5.27
C ARG A 144 4.32 -14.55 -5.97
N PRO A 145 3.63 -13.64 -5.27
CA PRO A 145 3.45 -12.28 -5.75
C PRO A 145 4.80 -11.62 -6.09
N PRO A 146 4.86 -10.75 -7.10
CA PRO A 146 6.09 -10.04 -7.48
C PRO A 146 6.70 -9.24 -6.34
N GLN A 147 5.86 -8.70 -5.45
CA GLN A 147 6.26 -7.98 -4.25
C GLN A 147 5.21 -8.15 -3.14
N GLU A 148 5.65 -8.05 -1.90
CA GLU A 148 4.81 -8.15 -0.72
C GLU A 148 5.18 -7.07 0.28
N LEU A 149 4.17 -6.34 0.79
CA LEU A 149 4.36 -5.37 1.87
C LEU A 149 4.76 -6.11 3.14
N ILE A 150 5.94 -5.81 3.67
CA ILE A 150 6.49 -6.45 4.88
C ILE A 150 6.55 -5.53 6.09
N ALA A 151 6.60 -4.22 5.86
CA ALA A 151 6.57 -3.23 6.94
C ALA A 151 6.09 -1.87 6.43
N PHE A 152 5.61 -1.04 7.32
CA PHE A 152 5.34 0.38 7.05
C PHE A 152 5.51 1.20 8.32
N GLU A 153 5.81 2.49 8.14
CA GLU A 153 5.91 3.47 9.23
C GLU A 153 5.37 4.81 8.74
N LYS A 154 4.59 5.49 9.57
CA LYS A 154 4.08 6.81 9.27
C LYS A 154 4.91 7.86 10.00
N VAL A 155 5.51 8.78 9.25
CA VAL A 155 6.37 9.84 9.77
C VAL A 155 5.80 11.20 9.40
N TYR A 156 5.82 12.12 10.35
CA TYR A 156 5.46 13.52 10.15
C TYR A 156 6.73 14.34 9.93
N LEU A 157 6.70 15.26 8.96
CA LEU A 157 7.84 16.11 8.59
C LEU A 157 7.38 17.55 8.34
N GLU A 158 8.10 18.48 8.94
CA GLU A 158 8.02 19.89 8.59
C GLU A 158 8.65 20.16 7.22
N PRO A 159 8.34 21.27 6.55
CA PRO A 159 8.99 21.65 5.30
C PRO A 159 10.52 21.66 5.43
N GLY A 160 11.21 20.96 4.53
CA GLY A 160 12.66 20.80 4.52
C GLY A 160 13.22 19.79 5.52
N GLU A 161 12.41 19.28 6.44
CA GLU A 161 12.84 18.31 7.44
C GLU A 161 13.20 16.96 6.79
N THR A 162 14.25 16.33 7.31
CA THR A 162 14.68 14.98 6.91
C THR A 162 14.68 14.05 8.13
N LYS A 163 14.10 12.86 7.98
CA LYS A 163 14.15 11.80 9.01
C LYS A 163 14.68 10.51 8.43
N GLU A 164 15.33 9.72 9.27
CA GLU A 164 15.67 8.34 8.96
C GLU A 164 14.53 7.43 9.44
N VAL A 165 14.06 6.55 8.55
CA VAL A 165 13.13 5.48 8.88
C VAL A 165 13.89 4.16 8.91
N CYS A 166 13.59 3.34 9.91
CA CYS A 166 14.32 2.10 10.16
C CYS A 166 13.37 0.93 10.42
N PHE A 167 13.47 -0.09 9.59
CA PHE A 167 12.70 -1.32 9.74
C PHE A 167 13.61 -2.47 10.21
N ALA A 168 13.16 -3.20 11.21
CA ALA A 168 13.73 -4.48 11.59
C ALA A 168 13.00 -5.60 10.83
N VAL A 169 13.68 -6.22 9.89
CA VAL A 169 13.12 -7.28 9.05
C VAL A 169 13.71 -8.62 9.48
N ARG A 170 12.87 -9.60 9.70
CA ARG A 170 13.28 -10.95 10.12
C ARG A 170 13.06 -11.94 9.00
N LYS A 171 13.79 -13.02 8.98
CA LYS A 171 13.57 -14.14 8.05
C LYS A 171 12.14 -14.64 8.02
N ARG A 172 11.47 -14.62 9.18
CA ARG A 172 10.05 -14.96 9.29
C ARG A 172 9.14 -14.08 8.44
N ASP A 173 9.47 -12.82 8.23
CA ASP A 173 8.65 -11.86 7.48
C ASP A 173 8.58 -12.22 5.99
N PHE A 174 9.50 -13.08 5.53
CA PHE A 174 9.51 -13.65 4.17
C PHE A 174 8.91 -15.06 4.10
N ALA A 175 8.45 -15.61 5.23
CA ALA A 175 7.95 -16.97 5.29
C ALA A 175 6.61 -17.12 4.56
N TYR A 176 6.40 -18.29 4.00
CA TYR A 176 5.13 -18.72 3.44
C TYR A 176 4.80 -20.12 3.89
N TYR A 177 3.53 -20.44 3.96
CA TYR A 177 3.11 -21.80 4.26
C TYR A 177 3.24 -22.71 3.04
N SER A 178 3.93 -23.85 3.19
CA SER A 178 4.07 -24.86 2.15
C SER A 178 3.14 -26.05 2.42
N PRO A 179 2.04 -26.21 1.66
CA PRO A 179 1.09 -27.33 1.88
C PRO A 179 1.75 -28.69 1.80
N GLY A 180 2.71 -28.88 0.89
CA GLY A 180 3.40 -30.16 0.70
C GLY A 180 4.38 -30.53 1.81
N ARG A 181 4.82 -29.53 2.60
CA ARG A 181 5.76 -29.73 3.72
C ARG A 181 5.11 -29.49 5.08
N HIS A 182 3.85 -29.03 5.11
CA HIS A 182 3.09 -28.66 6.32
C HIS A 182 3.85 -27.73 7.28
N ARG A 183 4.66 -26.81 6.75
CA ARG A 183 5.47 -25.83 7.50
C ARG A 183 5.73 -24.55 6.72
#